data_ae7641719eedab8e4e5f8dfb90d46406
#
_entry.id   ae7641719eedab8e4e5f8dfb90d46406
#
_cell.length_a   1.000
_cell.length_b   1.000
_cell.length_c   1.000
_cell.angle_alpha   90.00
_cell.angle_beta   90.00
_cell.angle_gamma   90.00
#
_symmetry.space_group_name_H-M   'P 1'
#
loop_
_entity.id
_entity.type
_entity.pdbx_description
1 polymer ?
#
loop_
_entity_poly.entity_id
_entity_poly.type
_entity_poly.pdbx_seq_one_letter_code
_entity_poly.pdbx_strand_id
1 'polypeptide(L)'
;SNFLCRFSTKVNSSYFHCIGGDKLVYKTLGQQLDETAYNHPNKEAIISYHEGKRFTFSSVKDVVDKLAANFLKLGLKKGDRVGIFAPNNMHWYLTMMGAGKAGLVSVGINPAFQAPELEYCLKKVGVKALVTAESFRCQQYYEILEKICPEIKDSKEGHLKSKNLPNLKAVIIDSQDKLAGALKFNDLLDCSDKDAVQKVINMQSTITADSPCNIQFTSGTTGQPKATVLTHFNLINNSYFNGKRNETENQRLCVQNPLFHAYGISVCTTAALCHGATMVLPSDGFNPEASLRAIVDEKCTTIHGTPTMYVDLIKKQKELQLPIKTAEIGVTGGAQCSPHLLKEIKDVLNLKKVKNVFGMTELTAVVFQTMMDDDEDKILNTVGLLHDHLEAKVIDLDGNTVPFGEPGELCIRGYSVMMHYLNDEAKTKETLSPCRWLHTG
;
A
#
# COMPACT_ATOMS: atom_id res chain seq x y z
N SER A 1 -29.22 25.66 -40.41
CA SER A 1 -29.98 24.83 -39.46
C SER A 1 -29.20 24.82 -38.13
N ASN A 2 -29.72 25.59 -37.16
CA ASN A 2 -29.19 25.68 -35.83
C ASN A 2 -29.53 24.40 -35.04
N PHE A 3 -28.58 23.53 -34.82
CA PHE A 3 -28.66 22.52 -33.77
C PHE A 3 -28.46 23.21 -32.41
N LEU A 4 -29.53 23.77 -31.87
CA LEU A 4 -29.60 24.08 -30.44
C LEU A 4 -29.77 22.76 -29.70
N CYS A 5 -28.65 22.21 -29.22
CA CYS A 5 -28.67 21.16 -28.20
C CYS A 5 -29.19 21.83 -26.91
N ARG A 6 -30.49 21.70 -26.64
CA ARG A 6 -31.06 22.07 -25.36
C ARG A 6 -30.55 21.07 -24.33
N PHE A 7 -29.46 21.38 -23.66
CA PHE A 7 -29.14 20.75 -22.39
C PHE A 7 -30.21 21.21 -21.36
N SER A 8 -31.26 20.45 -21.27
CA SER A 8 -32.17 20.47 -20.14
C SER A 8 -31.42 19.80 -19.00
N THR A 9 -30.60 20.50 -18.11
CA THR A 9 -31.09 21.00 -16.99
C THR A 9 -31.19 20.22 -15.75
N LYS A 10 -31.09 20.23 -14.73
CA LYS A 10 -31.08 19.51 -13.43
C LYS A 10 -30.75 18.02 -13.64
N VAL A 11 -29.49 17.69 -13.71
CA VAL A 11 -29.01 16.33 -13.49
C VAL A 11 -29.39 15.98 -12.04
N ASN A 12 -30.53 15.34 -11.87
CA ASN A 12 -31.04 14.91 -10.57
C ASN A 12 -30.60 13.47 -10.28
N SER A 13 -29.49 13.05 -10.88
CA SER A 13 -29.00 11.69 -10.86
C SER A 13 -27.70 11.60 -10.09
N SER A 14 -27.59 10.68 -9.15
CA SER A 14 -26.38 10.43 -8.35
C SER A 14 -25.27 9.79 -9.18
N TYR A 15 -24.86 10.48 -10.25
CA TYR A 15 -23.71 10.15 -11.09
C TYR A 15 -22.78 11.35 -11.19
N PHE A 16 -21.49 11.09 -11.05
CA PHE A 16 -20.45 12.10 -11.18
C PHE A 16 -19.21 11.54 -11.85
N HIS A 17 -18.64 12.31 -12.78
CA HIS A 17 -17.35 12.06 -13.40
C HIS A 17 -16.40 13.21 -13.06
N CYS A 18 -15.35 12.93 -12.33
CA CYS A 18 -14.30 13.90 -12.05
C CYS A 18 -13.24 13.87 -13.16
N ILE A 19 -13.26 14.84 -14.06
CA ILE A 19 -12.34 14.89 -15.21
C ILE A 19 -10.89 15.11 -14.76
N GLY A 20 -10.68 15.92 -13.71
CA GLY A 20 -9.35 16.28 -13.24
C GLY A 20 -8.58 17.24 -14.14
N GLY A 21 -7.51 17.82 -13.61
CA GLY A 21 -6.64 18.76 -14.33
C GLY A 21 -5.33 18.14 -14.80
N ASP A 22 -4.77 17.18 -14.06
CA ASP A 22 -3.53 16.51 -14.39
C ASP A 22 -3.78 15.25 -15.25
N LYS A 23 -2.76 14.86 -16.02
CA LYS A 23 -2.81 13.63 -16.80
C LYS A 23 -2.59 12.41 -15.92
N LEU A 24 -3.17 11.27 -16.34
CA LEU A 24 -2.84 9.98 -15.76
C LEU A 24 -1.36 9.64 -16.01
N VAL A 25 -0.72 9.06 -15.00
CA VAL A 25 0.68 8.66 -15.02
C VAL A 25 0.82 7.23 -15.50
N TYR A 26 1.50 7.01 -16.62
CA TYR A 26 1.75 5.67 -17.17
C TYR A 26 3.19 5.23 -16.85
N LYS A 27 3.42 4.80 -15.61
CA LYS A 27 4.72 4.35 -15.10
C LYS A 27 4.58 3.11 -14.24
N THR A 28 5.67 2.33 -14.15
CA THR A 28 5.81 1.27 -13.16
C THR A 28 6.39 1.81 -11.85
N LEU A 29 6.29 1.03 -10.75
CA LEU A 29 6.96 1.37 -9.48
C LEU A 29 8.48 1.56 -9.66
N GLY A 30 9.11 0.70 -10.49
CA GLY A 30 10.54 0.80 -10.80
C GLY A 30 10.89 2.08 -11.53
N GLN A 31 10.12 2.45 -12.56
CA GLN A 31 10.33 3.70 -13.30
C GLN A 31 10.08 4.93 -12.42
N GLN A 32 9.08 4.89 -11.55
CA GLN A 32 8.82 5.97 -10.61
C GLN A 32 9.98 6.12 -9.60
N LEU A 33 10.53 5.01 -9.10
CA LEU A 33 11.69 5.05 -8.22
C LEU A 33 12.92 5.66 -8.92
N ASP A 34 13.17 5.28 -10.16
CA ASP A 34 14.30 5.84 -10.94
C ASP A 34 14.16 7.35 -11.11
N GLU A 35 12.97 7.83 -11.47
CA GLU A 35 12.70 9.25 -11.63
C GLU A 35 12.82 10.03 -10.32
N THR A 36 12.23 9.49 -9.24
CA THR A 36 12.29 10.17 -7.94
C THR A 36 13.72 10.20 -7.38
N ALA A 37 14.48 9.11 -7.56
CA ALA A 37 15.89 9.07 -7.16
C ALA A 37 16.76 10.02 -8.00
N TYR A 38 16.44 10.23 -9.28
CA TYR A 38 17.09 11.20 -10.12
C TYR A 38 16.81 12.65 -9.68
N ASN A 39 15.55 12.96 -9.36
CA ASN A 39 15.12 14.30 -8.97
C ASN A 39 15.52 14.67 -7.53
N HIS A 40 15.56 13.68 -6.62
CA HIS A 40 15.79 13.89 -5.20
C HIS A 40 16.86 12.92 -4.62
N PRO A 41 18.06 12.79 -5.20
CA PRO A 41 19.01 11.73 -4.87
C PRO A 41 19.41 11.69 -3.40
N ASN A 42 19.60 12.84 -2.79
CA ASN A 42 20.11 12.98 -1.41
C ASN A 42 19.01 13.15 -0.36
N LYS A 43 17.73 13.23 -0.78
CA LYS A 43 16.62 13.35 0.14
C LYS A 43 16.35 12.00 0.78
N GLU A 44 16.05 11.98 2.09
CA GLU A 44 15.65 10.78 2.79
C GLU A 44 14.34 10.25 2.19
N ALA A 45 14.36 9.00 1.76
CA ALA A 45 13.18 8.30 1.23
C ALA A 45 12.41 7.61 2.35
N ILE A 46 13.17 6.93 3.22
CA ILE A 46 12.60 6.15 4.32
C ILE A 46 13.52 6.16 5.55
N ILE A 47 12.89 6.31 6.70
CA ILE A 47 13.50 6.18 8.01
C ILE A 47 12.72 5.11 8.77
N SER A 48 13.39 4.03 9.13
CA SER A 48 12.87 3.07 10.09
C SER A 48 13.38 3.46 11.48
N TYR A 49 12.56 4.21 12.22
CA TYR A 49 12.95 4.81 13.49
C TYR A 49 13.32 3.75 14.54
N HIS A 50 12.51 2.71 14.65
CA HIS A 50 12.74 1.62 15.59
C HIS A 50 13.94 0.73 15.25
N GLU A 51 14.37 0.68 13.97
CA GLU A 51 15.55 -0.06 13.54
C GLU A 51 16.82 0.82 13.53
N GLY A 52 16.69 2.14 13.68
CA GLY A 52 17.80 3.09 13.53
C GLY A 52 18.35 3.17 12.09
N LYS A 53 17.58 2.75 11.10
CA LYS A 53 17.99 2.71 9.68
C LYS A 53 17.36 3.84 8.88
N ARG A 54 18.13 4.41 7.95
CA ARG A 54 17.62 5.43 7.01
C ARG A 54 18.29 5.33 5.66
N PHE A 55 17.51 5.57 4.61
CA PHE A 55 17.99 5.55 3.24
C PHE A 55 17.52 6.80 2.49
N THR A 56 18.40 7.33 1.65
CA THR A 56 18.06 8.35 0.65
C THR A 56 17.42 7.68 -0.58
N PHE A 57 16.78 8.47 -1.46
CA PHE A 57 16.21 7.91 -2.70
C PHE A 57 17.29 7.26 -3.57
N SER A 58 18.50 7.85 -3.67
CA SER A 58 19.61 7.23 -4.39
C SER A 58 20.01 5.89 -3.78
N SER A 59 20.18 5.83 -2.46
CA SER A 59 20.56 4.59 -1.79
C SER A 59 19.47 3.50 -1.85
N VAL A 60 18.19 3.89 -1.78
CA VAL A 60 17.08 2.97 -2.03
C VAL A 60 17.17 2.38 -3.43
N LYS A 61 17.35 3.24 -4.46
CA LYS A 61 17.44 2.79 -5.85
C LYS A 61 18.59 1.78 -6.03
N ASP A 62 19.79 2.07 -5.50
CA ASP A 62 20.94 1.20 -5.64
C ASP A 62 20.72 -0.17 -5.00
N VAL A 63 20.15 -0.20 -3.79
CA VAL A 63 19.83 -1.46 -3.09
C VAL A 63 18.71 -2.21 -3.81
N VAL A 64 17.68 -1.52 -4.28
CA VAL A 64 16.55 -2.11 -4.99
C VAL A 64 16.95 -2.72 -6.32
N ASP A 65 17.85 -2.10 -7.08
CA ASP A 65 18.39 -2.64 -8.33
C ASP A 65 19.15 -3.96 -8.09
N LYS A 66 19.96 -4.02 -7.01
CA LYS A 66 20.67 -5.23 -6.59
C LYS A 66 19.74 -6.32 -6.11
N LEU A 67 18.77 -5.99 -5.26
CA LEU A 67 17.76 -6.92 -4.77
C LEU A 67 16.94 -7.52 -5.93
N ALA A 68 16.52 -6.69 -6.87
CA ALA A 68 15.81 -7.14 -8.07
C ALA A 68 16.67 -8.10 -8.92
N ALA A 69 17.97 -7.79 -9.09
CA ALA A 69 18.89 -8.69 -9.78
C ALA A 69 19.03 -10.04 -9.08
N ASN A 70 19.11 -10.04 -7.75
CA ASN A 70 19.18 -11.27 -6.96
C ASN A 70 17.88 -12.08 -7.01
N PHE A 71 16.70 -11.45 -7.03
CA PHE A 71 15.45 -12.16 -7.27
C PHE A 71 15.44 -12.88 -8.62
N LEU A 72 15.92 -12.24 -9.69
CA LEU A 72 16.04 -12.89 -11.01
C LEU A 72 17.08 -14.01 -11.01
N LYS A 73 18.18 -13.89 -10.27
CA LYS A 73 19.19 -14.96 -10.11
C LYS A 73 18.65 -16.17 -9.35
N LEU A 74 17.69 -15.99 -8.45
CA LEU A 74 16.94 -17.08 -7.80
C LEU A 74 15.96 -17.79 -8.77
N GLY A 75 15.94 -17.40 -10.04
CA GLY A 75 15.10 -18.00 -11.08
C GLY A 75 13.67 -17.48 -11.13
N LEU A 76 13.36 -16.40 -10.42
CA LEU A 76 12.06 -15.74 -10.51
C LEU A 76 11.91 -15.05 -11.87
N LYS A 77 10.70 -15.06 -12.41
CA LYS A 77 10.35 -14.51 -13.71
C LYS A 77 9.25 -13.47 -13.59
N LYS A 78 9.16 -12.55 -14.55
CA LYS A 78 8.08 -11.55 -14.62
C LYS A 78 6.72 -12.20 -14.33
N GLY A 79 5.97 -11.58 -13.40
CA GLY A 79 4.68 -12.06 -12.94
C GLY A 79 4.72 -13.10 -11.81
N ASP A 80 5.90 -13.57 -11.40
CA ASP A 80 6.02 -14.44 -10.23
C ASP A 80 5.75 -13.66 -8.94
N ARG A 81 5.19 -14.34 -7.93
CA ARG A 81 4.77 -13.73 -6.66
C ARG A 81 5.86 -13.86 -5.61
N VAL A 82 6.16 -12.70 -4.98
CA VAL A 82 7.04 -12.60 -3.82
C VAL A 82 6.18 -12.25 -2.62
N GLY A 83 6.01 -13.20 -1.70
CA GLY A 83 5.30 -12.96 -0.44
C GLY A 83 6.15 -12.13 0.52
N ILE A 84 5.53 -11.21 1.22
CA ILE A 84 6.15 -10.41 2.28
C ILE A 84 5.37 -10.68 3.57
N PHE A 85 5.93 -11.51 4.43
CA PHE A 85 5.35 -11.89 5.72
C PHE A 85 6.18 -11.25 6.83
N ALA A 86 6.03 -9.95 6.99
CA ALA A 86 6.81 -9.14 7.91
C ALA A 86 6.00 -7.95 8.42
N PRO A 87 6.31 -7.43 9.61
CA PRO A 87 5.78 -6.18 10.13
C PRO A 87 6.32 -4.98 9.33
N ASN A 88 5.98 -3.75 9.78
CA ASN A 88 6.51 -2.53 9.22
C ASN A 88 8.02 -2.41 9.51
N ASN A 89 8.85 -2.69 8.53
CA ASN A 89 10.30 -2.57 8.63
C ASN A 89 10.92 -2.17 7.29
N MET A 90 12.22 -1.91 7.29
CA MET A 90 12.96 -1.52 6.09
C MET A 90 12.90 -2.61 5.00
N HIS A 91 12.98 -3.88 5.39
CA HIS A 91 13.01 -5.01 4.46
C HIS A 91 11.68 -5.20 3.73
N TRP A 92 10.56 -4.90 4.38
CA TRP A 92 9.25 -4.88 3.75
C TRP A 92 9.21 -3.91 2.58
N TYR A 93 9.65 -2.67 2.83
CA TYR A 93 9.69 -1.61 1.82
C TYR A 93 10.62 -1.98 0.65
N LEU A 94 11.85 -2.39 0.95
CA LEU A 94 12.84 -2.76 -0.07
C LEU A 94 12.37 -3.95 -0.91
N THR A 95 11.71 -4.94 -0.29
CA THR A 95 11.16 -6.11 -1.00
C THR A 95 10.07 -5.72 -1.98
N MET A 96 9.13 -4.86 -1.58
CA MET A 96 8.07 -4.37 -2.45
C MET A 96 8.65 -3.65 -3.66
N MET A 97 9.61 -2.74 -3.43
CA MET A 97 10.26 -1.99 -4.52
C MET A 97 11.09 -2.90 -5.42
N GLY A 98 11.86 -3.83 -4.85
CA GLY A 98 12.68 -4.80 -5.60
C GLY A 98 11.83 -5.75 -6.44
N ALA A 99 10.71 -6.21 -5.91
CA ALA A 99 9.76 -7.01 -6.67
C ALA A 99 9.18 -6.23 -7.85
N GLY A 100 8.70 -4.99 -7.61
CA GLY A 100 8.19 -4.12 -8.67
C GLY A 100 9.24 -3.82 -9.75
N LYS A 101 10.50 -3.60 -9.35
CA LYS A 101 11.63 -3.35 -10.25
C LYS A 101 11.99 -4.57 -11.11
N ALA A 102 11.87 -5.78 -10.56
CA ALA A 102 12.09 -7.04 -11.27
C ALA A 102 10.87 -7.51 -12.11
N GLY A 103 9.78 -6.74 -12.13
CA GLY A 103 8.53 -7.14 -12.81
C GLY A 103 7.82 -8.29 -12.12
N LEU A 104 8.10 -8.50 -10.83
CA LEU A 104 7.45 -9.48 -9.96
C LEU A 104 6.23 -8.86 -9.27
N VAL A 105 5.41 -9.69 -8.67
CA VAL A 105 4.21 -9.26 -7.94
C VAL A 105 4.44 -9.41 -6.45
N SER A 106 4.49 -8.31 -5.72
CA SER A 106 4.57 -8.33 -4.26
C SER A 106 3.23 -8.76 -3.65
N VAL A 107 3.27 -9.60 -2.62
CA VAL A 107 2.08 -10.10 -1.92
C VAL A 107 2.19 -9.72 -0.46
N GLY A 108 1.40 -8.75 -0.01
CA GLY A 108 1.33 -8.36 1.39
C GLY A 108 0.59 -9.40 2.23
N ILE A 109 1.26 -9.97 3.22
CA ILE A 109 0.69 -10.98 4.13
C ILE A 109 0.66 -10.40 5.54
N ASN A 110 -0.47 -10.53 6.22
CA ASN A 110 -0.62 -10.03 7.58
C ASN A 110 0.38 -10.71 8.53
N PRO A 111 1.28 -9.95 9.17
CA PRO A 111 2.33 -10.49 10.04
C PRO A 111 1.79 -11.22 11.29
N ALA A 112 0.51 -11.05 11.62
CA ALA A 112 -0.12 -11.73 12.75
C ALA A 112 -0.67 -13.12 12.40
N PHE A 113 -0.64 -13.53 11.12
CA PHE A 113 -1.16 -14.84 10.70
C PHE A 113 -0.35 -15.99 11.30
N GLN A 114 -1.06 -17.07 11.64
CA GLN A 114 -0.49 -18.32 12.09
C GLN A 114 -0.27 -19.27 10.89
N ALA A 115 0.21 -20.48 11.17
CA ALA A 115 0.52 -21.47 10.14
C ALA A 115 -0.65 -21.72 9.15
N PRO A 116 -1.92 -21.92 9.58
CA PRO A 116 -3.02 -22.19 8.65
C PRO A 116 -3.32 -21.04 7.70
N GLU A 117 -3.34 -19.80 8.20
CA GLU A 117 -3.64 -18.61 7.40
C GLU A 117 -2.48 -18.32 6.45
N LEU A 118 -1.23 -18.44 6.91
CA LEU A 118 -0.05 -18.27 6.06
C LEU A 118 -0.05 -19.31 4.93
N GLU A 119 -0.26 -20.58 5.26
CA GLU A 119 -0.34 -21.66 4.28
C GLU A 119 -1.40 -21.38 3.21
N TYR A 120 -2.60 -20.97 3.64
CA TYR A 120 -3.67 -20.60 2.72
C TYR A 120 -3.21 -19.49 1.77
N CYS A 121 -2.65 -18.39 2.29
CA CYS A 121 -2.19 -17.27 1.48
C CYS A 121 -1.12 -17.71 0.46
N LEU A 122 -0.14 -18.47 0.88
CA LEU A 122 0.95 -18.95 0.01
C LEU A 122 0.42 -19.83 -1.13
N LYS A 123 -0.52 -20.73 -0.83
CA LYS A 123 -1.17 -21.60 -1.81
C LYS A 123 -2.08 -20.84 -2.77
N LYS A 124 -2.95 -19.98 -2.22
CA LYS A 124 -3.98 -19.25 -2.99
C LYS A 124 -3.37 -18.47 -4.15
N VAL A 125 -2.26 -17.80 -3.91
CA VAL A 125 -1.61 -16.97 -4.93
C VAL A 125 -0.36 -17.62 -5.55
N GLY A 126 0.04 -18.80 -5.08
CA GLY A 126 1.20 -19.53 -5.59
C GLY A 126 2.50 -18.75 -5.43
N VAL A 127 2.83 -18.35 -4.21
CA VAL A 127 4.06 -17.62 -3.86
C VAL A 127 5.28 -18.47 -4.23
N LYS A 128 6.26 -17.86 -4.92
CA LYS A 128 7.51 -18.52 -5.33
C LYS A 128 8.70 -18.20 -4.44
N ALA A 129 8.76 -16.98 -3.92
CA ALA A 129 9.72 -16.57 -2.90
C ALA A 129 8.97 -15.92 -1.75
N LEU A 130 9.37 -16.21 -0.52
CA LEU A 130 8.82 -15.60 0.69
C LEU A 130 9.93 -14.84 1.40
N VAL A 131 9.71 -13.54 1.59
CA VAL A 131 10.54 -12.70 2.45
C VAL A 131 9.83 -12.53 3.78
N THR A 132 10.54 -12.76 4.87
CA THR A 132 9.99 -12.66 6.22
C THR A 132 10.99 -12.03 7.19
N ALA A 133 10.49 -11.42 8.28
CA ALA A 133 11.30 -11.10 9.43
C ALA A 133 11.70 -12.38 10.18
N GLU A 134 12.56 -12.26 11.18
CA GLU A 134 12.88 -13.36 12.07
C GLU A 134 11.71 -13.65 13.01
N SER A 135 11.14 -12.58 13.58
CA SER A 135 10.02 -12.68 14.53
C SER A 135 9.12 -11.45 14.48
N PHE A 136 7.94 -11.57 15.04
CA PHE A 136 7.04 -10.44 15.33
C PHE A 136 6.21 -10.75 16.58
N ARG A 137 6.31 -9.89 17.60
CA ARG A 137 5.71 -10.13 18.91
C ARG A 137 6.18 -11.48 19.50
N CYS A 138 5.26 -12.39 19.80
CA CYS A 138 5.57 -13.73 20.30
C CYS A 138 5.77 -14.81 19.21
N GLN A 139 5.70 -14.42 17.92
CA GLN A 139 5.80 -15.37 16.81
C GLN A 139 7.23 -15.49 16.31
N GLN A 140 7.72 -16.71 16.16
CA GLN A 140 8.96 -17.06 15.47
C GLN A 140 8.60 -17.56 14.08
N TYR A 141 8.92 -16.79 13.05
CA TYR A 141 8.42 -17.07 11.70
C TYR A 141 9.05 -18.32 11.08
N TYR A 142 10.29 -18.60 11.42
CA TYR A 142 10.92 -19.84 10.96
C TYR A 142 10.21 -21.07 11.51
N GLU A 143 9.80 -21.07 12.79
CA GLU A 143 9.03 -22.18 13.39
C GLU A 143 7.64 -22.34 12.73
N ILE A 144 7.00 -21.24 12.33
CA ILE A 144 5.74 -21.29 11.56
C ILE A 144 5.99 -21.96 10.21
N LEU A 145 7.09 -21.60 9.53
CA LEU A 145 7.46 -22.20 8.25
C LEU A 145 7.80 -23.69 8.38
N GLU A 146 8.49 -24.11 9.42
CA GLU A 146 8.77 -25.52 9.69
C GLU A 146 7.50 -26.37 9.85
N LYS A 147 6.44 -25.80 10.43
CA LYS A 147 5.15 -26.49 10.57
C LYS A 147 4.45 -26.71 9.22
N ILE A 148 4.55 -25.78 8.30
CA ILE A 148 3.85 -25.85 7.00
C ILE A 148 4.71 -26.44 5.88
N CYS A 149 6.04 -26.38 5.99
CA CYS A 149 6.99 -26.96 5.03
C CYS A 149 8.24 -27.49 5.76
N PRO A 150 8.14 -28.65 6.45
CA PRO A 150 9.24 -29.20 7.26
C PRO A 150 10.50 -29.51 6.44
N GLU A 151 10.34 -29.69 5.13
CA GLU A 151 11.46 -29.92 4.20
C GLU A 151 12.44 -28.77 4.13
N ILE A 152 12.12 -27.61 4.72
CA ILE A 152 13.01 -26.43 4.74
C ILE A 152 14.34 -26.76 5.43
N LYS A 153 14.34 -27.58 6.49
CA LYS A 153 15.53 -27.95 7.25
C LYS A 153 16.60 -28.67 6.41
N ASP A 154 16.14 -29.47 5.46
CA ASP A 154 17.02 -30.32 4.63
C ASP A 154 17.21 -29.73 3.22
N SER A 155 16.62 -28.58 2.96
CA SER A 155 16.68 -27.95 1.64
C SER A 155 17.93 -27.08 1.49
N LYS A 156 18.47 -27.06 0.27
CA LYS A 156 19.47 -26.06 -0.10
C LYS A 156 18.78 -24.69 -0.25
N GLU A 157 19.45 -23.66 0.20
CA GLU A 157 19.01 -22.25 0.07
C GLU A 157 18.58 -21.94 -1.38
N GLY A 158 17.39 -21.34 -1.53
CA GLY A 158 16.83 -21.00 -2.84
C GLY A 158 16.29 -22.19 -3.65
N HIS A 159 16.33 -23.41 -3.11
CA HIS A 159 15.93 -24.63 -3.79
C HIS A 159 14.96 -25.50 -2.97
N LEU A 160 14.08 -24.84 -2.20
CA LEU A 160 13.06 -25.54 -1.41
C LEU A 160 12.17 -26.41 -2.32
N LYS A 161 11.92 -27.64 -1.87
CA LYS A 161 11.03 -28.61 -2.52
C LYS A 161 10.02 -29.12 -1.50
N SER A 162 9.01 -28.33 -1.23
CA SER A 162 7.94 -28.71 -0.30
C SER A 162 6.81 -29.42 -1.04
N LYS A 163 6.32 -30.52 -0.45
CA LYS A 163 5.12 -31.24 -0.92
C LYS A 163 3.87 -30.36 -0.71
N ASN A 164 3.83 -29.67 0.41
CA ASN A 164 2.69 -28.85 0.79
C ASN A 164 2.64 -27.51 0.04
N LEU A 165 3.81 -26.93 -0.26
CA LEU A 165 3.96 -25.63 -0.95
C LEU A 165 4.81 -25.79 -2.22
N PRO A 166 4.32 -26.50 -3.26
CA PRO A 166 5.14 -26.89 -4.43
C PRO A 166 5.64 -25.68 -5.27
N ASN A 167 4.99 -24.53 -5.14
CA ASN A 167 5.40 -23.30 -5.83
C ASN A 167 6.53 -22.57 -5.10
N LEU A 168 6.63 -22.70 -3.77
CA LEU A 168 7.61 -21.98 -2.95
C LEU A 168 9.00 -22.58 -3.18
N LYS A 169 9.93 -21.74 -3.72
CA LYS A 169 11.31 -22.16 -4.06
C LYS A 169 12.34 -21.54 -3.14
N ALA A 170 12.10 -20.33 -2.65
CA ALA A 170 13.04 -19.61 -1.82
C ALA A 170 12.33 -19.03 -0.59
N VAL A 171 12.97 -19.20 0.55
CA VAL A 171 12.64 -18.50 1.80
C VAL A 171 13.82 -17.59 2.11
N ILE A 172 13.52 -16.33 2.41
CA ILE A 172 14.50 -15.26 2.65
C ILE A 172 14.13 -14.65 4.00
N ILE A 173 15.04 -14.69 4.96
CA ILE A 173 14.75 -14.23 6.32
C ILE A 173 15.70 -13.10 6.72
N ASP A 174 15.12 -12.03 7.26
CA ASP A 174 15.90 -10.99 7.93
C ASP A 174 16.26 -11.46 9.33
N SER A 175 17.38 -12.16 9.42
CA SER A 175 17.94 -12.68 10.67
C SER A 175 19.44 -12.42 10.74
N GLN A 176 19.97 -12.34 11.98
CA GLN A 176 21.42 -12.30 12.22
C GLN A 176 22.05 -13.67 11.98
N ASP A 177 21.35 -14.72 12.39
CA ASP A 177 21.82 -16.09 12.25
C ASP A 177 21.45 -16.70 10.91
N LYS A 178 22.23 -17.69 10.49
CA LYS A 178 21.95 -18.50 9.31
C LYS A 178 20.97 -19.60 9.68
N LEU A 179 19.80 -19.58 9.07
CA LEU A 179 18.75 -20.58 9.27
C LEU A 179 18.76 -21.61 8.12
N ALA A 180 18.57 -22.88 8.45
CA ALA A 180 18.64 -23.97 7.47
C ALA A 180 17.63 -23.77 6.33
N GLY A 181 18.05 -23.94 5.09
CA GLY A 181 17.22 -23.81 3.88
C GLY A 181 16.77 -22.39 3.54
N ALA A 182 17.10 -21.40 4.38
CA ALA A 182 16.74 -20.02 4.17
C ALA A 182 17.95 -19.15 3.79
N LEU A 183 17.72 -18.19 2.90
CA LEU A 183 18.68 -17.13 2.55
C LEU A 183 18.57 -16.01 3.57
N LYS A 184 19.70 -15.38 3.92
CA LYS A 184 19.69 -14.13 4.70
C LYS A 184 19.32 -12.96 3.81
N PHE A 185 18.38 -12.12 4.28
CA PHE A 185 17.93 -10.96 3.50
C PHE A 185 19.08 -10.01 3.16
N ASN A 186 19.95 -9.74 4.12
CA ASN A 186 21.07 -8.82 3.94
C ASN A 186 22.05 -9.26 2.83
N ASP A 187 22.19 -10.57 2.58
CA ASP A 187 23.04 -11.08 1.50
C ASP A 187 22.45 -10.75 0.11
N LEU A 188 21.14 -10.48 0.02
CA LEU A 188 20.49 -10.09 -1.23
C LEU A 188 20.52 -8.58 -1.49
N LEU A 189 20.93 -7.77 -0.51
CA LEU A 189 21.04 -6.31 -0.67
C LEU A 189 22.32 -5.90 -1.40
N ASP A 190 23.26 -6.81 -1.60
CA ASP A 190 24.43 -6.61 -2.43
C ASP A 190 24.43 -7.58 -3.62
N CYS A 191 24.89 -7.09 -4.76
CA CYS A 191 25.05 -7.89 -5.99
C CYS A 191 26.30 -7.41 -6.71
N SER A 192 27.35 -8.21 -6.64
CA SER A 192 28.62 -7.93 -7.33
C SER A 192 28.55 -8.12 -8.86
N ASP A 193 27.51 -8.79 -9.35
CA ASP A 193 27.25 -9.05 -10.76
C ASP A 193 26.62 -7.80 -11.42
N LYS A 194 27.48 -6.96 -11.97
CA LYS A 194 27.08 -5.72 -12.64
C LYS A 194 26.21 -5.97 -13.87
N ASP A 195 26.41 -7.07 -14.58
CA ASP A 195 25.62 -7.42 -15.77
C ASP A 195 24.20 -7.80 -15.37
N ALA A 196 24.02 -8.51 -14.25
CA ALA A 196 22.70 -8.80 -13.70
C ALA A 196 21.96 -7.53 -13.30
N VAL A 197 22.64 -6.58 -12.66
CA VAL A 197 22.04 -5.27 -12.30
C VAL A 197 21.69 -4.48 -13.56
N GLN A 198 22.60 -4.42 -14.55
CA GLN A 198 22.33 -3.74 -15.82
C GLN A 198 21.15 -4.33 -16.57
N LYS A 199 20.98 -5.66 -16.51
CA LYS A 199 19.80 -6.35 -17.06
C LYS A 199 18.50 -5.89 -16.42
N VAL A 200 18.47 -5.68 -15.09
CA VAL A 200 17.30 -5.12 -14.40
C VAL A 200 16.98 -3.71 -14.89
N ILE A 201 17.98 -2.87 -15.04
CA ILE A 201 17.82 -1.50 -15.56
C ILE A 201 17.25 -1.53 -16.98
N ASN A 202 17.80 -2.36 -17.86
CA ASN A 202 17.37 -2.46 -19.25
C ASN A 202 15.94 -3.01 -19.40
N MET A 203 15.52 -3.92 -18.51
CA MET A 203 14.18 -4.52 -18.57
C MET A 203 13.04 -3.57 -18.18
N GLN A 204 13.32 -2.42 -17.58
CA GLN A 204 12.28 -1.46 -17.17
C GLN A 204 11.41 -0.99 -18.35
N SER A 205 11.94 -0.94 -19.57
CA SER A 205 11.17 -0.64 -20.78
C SER A 205 10.22 -1.75 -21.22
N THR A 206 10.39 -2.97 -20.70
CA THR A 206 9.55 -4.15 -21.05
C THR A 206 8.46 -4.44 -20.01
N ILE A 207 8.46 -3.76 -18.87
CA ILE A 207 7.44 -3.86 -17.85
C ILE A 207 6.42 -2.76 -18.12
N THR A 208 5.16 -3.13 -18.33
CA THR A 208 4.09 -2.16 -18.60
C THR A 208 3.39 -1.74 -17.32
N ALA A 209 2.85 -0.53 -17.28
CA ALA A 209 2.09 -0.04 -16.15
C ALA A 209 0.82 -0.89 -15.86
N ASP A 210 0.27 -1.53 -16.88
CA ASP A 210 -0.89 -2.43 -16.75
C ASP A 210 -0.54 -3.82 -16.19
N SER A 211 0.76 -4.12 -16.01
CA SER A 211 1.17 -5.39 -15.41
C SER A 211 0.79 -5.44 -13.93
N PRO A 212 0.33 -6.61 -13.42
CA PRO A 212 0.16 -6.81 -11.98
C PRO A 212 1.47 -6.55 -11.23
N CYS A 213 1.39 -5.84 -10.12
CA CYS A 213 2.57 -5.56 -9.28
C CYS A 213 2.34 -5.83 -7.80
N ASN A 214 1.07 -5.92 -7.39
CA ASN A 214 0.75 -6.12 -5.98
C ASN A 214 -0.51 -6.98 -5.82
N ILE A 215 -0.52 -7.83 -4.81
CA ILE A 215 -1.70 -8.58 -4.36
C ILE A 215 -1.93 -8.26 -2.89
N GLN A 216 -3.16 -7.90 -2.58
CA GLN A 216 -3.64 -7.59 -1.24
C GLN A 216 -4.69 -8.61 -0.81
N PHE A 217 -4.57 -9.14 0.40
CA PHE A 217 -5.61 -9.97 0.96
C PHE A 217 -6.66 -9.10 1.68
N THR A 218 -7.94 -9.33 1.38
CA THR A 218 -9.06 -8.66 2.03
C THR A 218 -9.88 -9.67 2.84
N SER A 219 -10.50 -9.20 3.93
CA SER A 219 -11.44 -10.03 4.70
C SER A 219 -12.66 -10.36 3.84
N GLY A 220 -12.84 -11.62 3.51
CA GLY A 220 -14.03 -12.09 2.82
C GLY A 220 -15.21 -12.25 3.78
N THR A 221 -16.42 -11.94 3.35
CA THR A 221 -17.67 -12.23 4.08
C THR A 221 -17.87 -13.74 4.30
N THR A 222 -17.17 -14.58 3.52
CA THR A 222 -17.18 -16.05 3.59
C THR A 222 -16.10 -16.65 4.48
N GLY A 223 -15.34 -15.83 5.22
CA GLY A 223 -14.31 -16.29 6.17
C GLY A 223 -12.91 -16.51 5.57
N GLN A 224 -12.78 -16.71 4.25
CA GLN A 224 -11.47 -16.87 3.61
C GLN A 224 -11.04 -15.56 2.91
N PRO A 225 -9.79 -15.10 3.09
CA PRO A 225 -9.31 -13.87 2.46
C PRO A 225 -9.33 -13.96 0.92
N LYS A 226 -9.84 -12.89 0.27
CA LYS A 226 -9.79 -12.73 -1.18
C LYS A 226 -8.48 -12.08 -1.59
N ALA A 227 -7.90 -12.50 -2.71
CA ALA A 227 -6.62 -11.98 -3.23
C ALA A 227 -6.87 -10.94 -4.33
N THR A 228 -6.89 -9.67 -3.98
CA THR A 228 -7.12 -8.54 -4.88
C THR A 228 -5.86 -8.21 -5.66
N VAL A 229 -5.92 -8.25 -6.99
CA VAL A 229 -4.79 -7.97 -7.89
C VAL A 229 -4.80 -6.51 -8.32
N LEU A 230 -3.70 -5.81 -8.04
CA LEU A 230 -3.48 -4.41 -8.42
C LEU A 230 -2.31 -4.29 -9.41
N THR A 231 -2.46 -3.38 -10.38
CA THR A 231 -1.43 -3.05 -11.37
C THR A 231 -0.56 -1.89 -10.91
N HIS A 232 0.58 -1.68 -11.57
CA HIS A 232 1.37 -0.47 -11.37
C HIS A 232 0.54 0.78 -11.66
N PHE A 233 -0.31 0.74 -12.72
CA PHE A 233 -1.17 1.86 -13.10
C PHE A 233 -2.17 2.23 -12.01
N ASN A 234 -2.77 1.22 -11.35
CA ASN A 234 -3.63 1.46 -10.20
C ASN A 234 -2.87 2.17 -9.07
N LEU A 235 -1.75 1.58 -8.61
CA LEU A 235 -1.00 2.10 -7.47
C LEU A 235 -0.43 3.49 -7.73
N ILE A 236 0.23 3.71 -8.87
CA ILE A 236 0.87 4.98 -9.17
C ILE A 236 -0.17 6.11 -9.25
N ASN A 237 -1.27 5.91 -9.99
CA ASN A 237 -2.27 6.97 -10.12
C ASN A 237 -3.04 7.24 -8.83
N ASN A 238 -3.44 6.19 -8.10
CA ASN A 238 -4.12 6.38 -6.82
C ASN A 238 -3.23 7.16 -5.84
N SER A 239 -1.95 6.81 -5.76
CA SER A 239 -0.97 7.45 -4.90
C SER A 239 -0.62 8.86 -5.34
N TYR A 240 -0.52 9.10 -6.65
CA TYR A 240 -0.26 10.43 -7.20
C TYR A 240 -1.37 11.42 -6.84
N PHE A 241 -2.63 11.08 -7.15
CA PHE A 241 -3.76 11.98 -6.88
C PHE A 241 -4.05 12.13 -5.39
N ASN A 242 -3.93 11.05 -4.61
CA ASN A 242 -4.02 11.13 -3.15
C ASN A 242 -2.93 12.03 -2.56
N GLY A 243 -1.69 11.83 -2.95
CA GLY A 243 -0.56 12.61 -2.46
C GLY A 243 -0.64 14.08 -2.86
N LYS A 244 -1.07 14.38 -4.10
CA LYS A 244 -1.31 15.75 -4.54
C LYS A 244 -2.35 16.46 -3.67
N ARG A 245 -3.47 15.81 -3.38
CA ARG A 245 -4.52 16.37 -2.52
C ARG A 245 -4.10 16.49 -1.06
N ASN A 246 -3.11 15.72 -0.60
CA ASN A 246 -2.51 15.82 0.74
C ASN A 246 -1.32 16.77 0.79
N GLU A 247 -0.97 17.44 -0.33
CA GLU A 247 0.23 18.28 -0.42
C GLU A 247 1.49 17.53 0.06
N THR A 248 1.62 16.27 -0.36
CA THR A 248 2.64 15.33 0.13
C THR A 248 4.06 15.75 -0.25
N GLU A 249 4.24 16.58 -1.26
CA GLU A 249 5.56 17.11 -1.64
C GLU A 249 6.24 17.78 -0.45
N ASN A 250 7.51 17.44 -0.24
CA ASN A 250 8.33 17.92 0.88
C ASN A 250 7.84 17.55 2.30
N GLN A 251 6.85 16.68 2.42
CA GLN A 251 6.37 16.22 3.72
C GLN A 251 7.27 15.10 4.31
N ARG A 252 7.16 14.95 5.63
CA ARG A 252 7.70 13.83 6.41
C ARG A 252 6.51 13.08 7.03
N LEU A 253 6.23 11.90 6.49
CA LEU A 253 5.01 11.15 6.80
C LEU A 253 5.27 10.21 7.97
N CYS A 254 4.59 10.38 9.10
CA CYS A 254 4.53 9.37 10.15
C CYS A 254 3.58 8.25 9.71
N VAL A 255 4.13 7.08 9.36
CA VAL A 255 3.40 5.94 8.79
C VAL A 255 3.22 4.86 9.87
N GLN A 256 2.07 4.88 10.50
CA GLN A 256 1.68 3.91 11.53
C GLN A 256 0.87 2.75 10.94
N ASN A 257 0.24 3.00 9.79
CA ASN A 257 -0.59 2.03 9.10
C ASN A 257 0.25 0.84 8.60
N PRO A 258 -0.30 -0.38 8.69
CA PRO A 258 0.41 -1.57 8.22
C PRO A 258 0.76 -1.48 6.73
N LEU A 259 2.02 -1.76 6.39
CA LEU A 259 2.49 -1.76 5.00
C LEU A 259 1.86 -2.88 4.16
N PHE A 260 1.40 -3.98 4.78
CA PHE A 260 0.70 -5.05 4.07
C PHE A 260 -0.75 -4.70 3.68
N HIS A 261 -1.25 -3.55 4.11
CA HIS A 261 -2.61 -3.07 3.81
C HIS A 261 -2.60 -1.97 2.73
N ALA A 262 -3.68 -1.89 1.94
CA ALA A 262 -3.80 -0.92 0.83
C ALA A 262 -3.55 0.54 1.27
N TYR A 263 -3.95 0.93 2.47
CA TYR A 263 -3.66 2.24 3.02
C TYR A 263 -2.13 2.46 3.13
N GLY A 264 -1.40 1.56 3.77
CA GLY A 264 0.05 1.67 3.93
C GLY A 264 0.80 1.70 2.59
N ILE A 265 0.39 0.86 1.65
CA ILE A 265 1.03 0.80 0.33
C ILE A 265 0.70 2.04 -0.52
N SER A 266 -0.57 2.37 -0.72
CA SER A 266 -0.97 3.41 -1.67
C SER A 266 -0.92 4.81 -1.04
N VAL A 267 -1.58 4.99 0.13
CA VAL A 267 -1.73 6.32 0.74
C VAL A 267 -0.42 6.83 1.34
N CYS A 268 0.43 5.92 1.83
CA CYS A 268 1.69 6.30 2.45
C CYS A 268 2.89 6.02 1.56
N THR A 269 3.20 4.73 1.29
CA THR A 269 4.45 4.31 0.66
C THR A 269 4.61 4.81 -0.77
N THR A 270 3.63 4.51 -1.63
CA THR A 270 3.69 4.89 -3.04
C THR A 270 3.43 6.39 -3.23
N ALA A 271 2.60 7.01 -2.37
CA ALA A 271 2.42 8.47 -2.40
C ALA A 271 3.72 9.20 -2.02
N ALA A 272 4.43 8.74 -0.98
CA ALA A 272 5.75 9.28 -0.65
C ALA A 272 6.74 9.14 -1.83
N LEU A 273 6.73 8.00 -2.52
CA LEU A 273 7.54 7.78 -3.70
C LEU A 273 7.17 8.75 -4.84
N CYS A 274 5.89 8.90 -5.17
CA CYS A 274 5.44 9.76 -6.28
C CYS A 274 5.77 11.23 -6.07
N HIS A 275 5.79 11.70 -4.82
CA HIS A 275 5.98 13.11 -4.47
C HIS A 275 7.35 13.41 -3.84
N GLY A 276 8.26 12.44 -3.80
CA GLY A 276 9.57 12.63 -3.19
C GLY A 276 9.50 12.97 -1.70
N ALA A 277 8.50 12.48 -0.97
CA ALA A 277 8.36 12.69 0.47
C ALA A 277 9.16 11.68 1.29
N THR A 278 9.49 12.02 2.53
CA THR A 278 10.16 11.12 3.47
C THR A 278 9.13 10.30 4.24
N MET A 279 9.27 8.98 4.23
CA MET A 279 8.45 8.07 5.02
C MET A 279 9.17 7.72 6.33
N VAL A 280 8.48 7.85 7.46
CA VAL A 280 9.00 7.50 8.80
C VAL A 280 8.16 6.35 9.34
N LEU A 281 8.80 5.21 9.62
CA LEU A 281 8.21 4.03 10.27
C LEU A 281 8.54 4.08 11.76
N PRO A 282 7.58 4.41 12.65
CA PRO A 282 7.85 4.56 14.08
C PRO A 282 8.21 3.25 14.77
N SER A 283 7.53 2.15 14.39
CA SER A 283 7.60 0.84 15.02
C SER A 283 7.21 -0.27 14.03
N ASP A 284 7.50 -1.49 14.39
CA ASP A 284 7.15 -2.70 13.63
C ASP A 284 5.64 -2.94 13.56
N GLY A 285 4.92 -2.66 14.64
CA GLY A 285 3.45 -2.60 14.71
C GLY A 285 3.03 -1.30 15.38
N PHE A 286 1.75 -0.94 15.29
CA PHE A 286 1.29 0.29 15.90
C PHE A 286 1.60 0.36 17.40
N ASN A 287 2.34 1.40 17.77
CA ASN A 287 2.68 1.75 19.16
C ASN A 287 2.54 3.28 19.31
N PRO A 288 1.59 3.77 20.10
CA PRO A 288 1.30 5.20 20.20
C PRO A 288 2.47 6.00 20.79
N GLU A 289 3.22 5.47 21.74
CA GLU A 289 4.37 6.16 22.30
C GLU A 289 5.51 6.27 21.30
N ALA A 290 5.87 5.16 20.63
CA ALA A 290 6.90 5.17 19.59
C ALA A 290 6.52 6.13 18.45
N SER A 291 5.24 6.17 18.07
CA SER A 291 4.74 7.10 17.06
C SER A 291 4.89 8.56 17.47
N LEU A 292 4.52 8.91 18.69
CA LEU A 292 4.65 10.28 19.20
C LEU A 292 6.12 10.72 19.30
N ARG A 293 7.01 9.82 19.76
CA ARG A 293 8.46 10.10 19.79
C ARG A 293 9.02 10.31 18.38
N ALA A 294 8.71 9.40 17.45
CA ALA A 294 9.14 9.54 16.07
C ALA A 294 8.61 10.83 15.41
N ILE A 295 7.36 11.25 15.70
CA ILE A 295 6.81 12.52 15.21
C ILE A 295 7.68 13.71 15.66
N VAL A 296 8.10 13.73 16.91
CA VAL A 296 8.91 14.82 17.46
C VAL A 296 10.35 14.75 16.96
N ASP A 297 11.00 13.59 17.10
CA ASP A 297 12.44 13.42 16.82
C ASP A 297 12.74 13.54 15.32
N GLU A 298 11.91 12.96 14.46
CA GLU A 298 12.05 13.02 13.01
C GLU A 298 11.30 14.19 12.38
N LYS A 299 10.70 15.07 13.19
CA LYS A 299 10.01 16.27 12.74
C LYS A 299 8.96 15.97 11.68
N CYS A 300 8.12 14.95 11.92
CA CYS A 300 7.06 14.61 10.99
C CYS A 300 6.09 15.77 10.81
N THR A 301 5.64 15.95 9.57
CA THR A 301 4.72 17.03 9.19
C THR A 301 3.30 16.54 8.96
N THR A 302 3.17 15.25 8.59
CA THR A 302 1.89 14.58 8.38
C THR A 302 1.81 13.30 9.20
N ILE A 303 0.67 13.09 9.86
CA ILE A 303 0.38 11.88 10.64
C ILE A 303 -0.70 11.09 9.91
N HIS A 304 -0.41 9.83 9.59
CA HIS A 304 -1.39 8.90 9.02
C HIS A 304 -1.88 7.93 10.08
N GLY A 305 -3.19 7.66 10.13
CA GLY A 305 -3.75 6.71 11.08
C GLY A 305 -5.22 6.38 10.81
N THR A 306 -5.69 5.28 11.38
CA THR A 306 -7.12 4.99 11.48
C THR A 306 -7.72 5.74 12.68
N PRO A 307 -9.05 5.91 12.77
CA PRO A 307 -9.67 6.53 13.92
C PRO A 307 -9.26 5.90 15.25
N THR A 308 -9.16 4.58 15.32
CA THR A 308 -8.72 3.86 16.54
C THR A 308 -7.28 4.18 16.93
N MET A 309 -6.37 4.27 15.95
CA MET A 309 -4.98 4.68 16.20
C MET A 309 -4.91 6.10 16.78
N TYR A 310 -5.74 7.02 16.26
CA TYR A 310 -5.78 8.38 16.78
C TYR A 310 -6.33 8.45 18.22
N VAL A 311 -7.29 7.62 18.59
CA VAL A 311 -7.77 7.52 19.99
C VAL A 311 -6.60 7.17 20.94
N ASP A 312 -5.80 6.17 20.57
CA ASP A 312 -4.64 5.75 21.37
C ASP A 312 -3.52 6.81 21.38
N LEU A 313 -3.27 7.50 20.25
CA LEU A 313 -2.33 8.62 20.17
C LEU A 313 -2.75 9.77 21.09
N ILE A 314 -4.02 10.17 21.05
CA ILE A 314 -4.56 11.24 21.89
C ILE A 314 -4.40 10.88 23.37
N LYS A 315 -4.78 9.67 23.75
CA LYS A 315 -4.62 9.18 25.12
C LYS A 315 -3.16 9.27 25.56
N LYS A 316 -2.23 8.75 24.75
CA LYS A 316 -0.80 8.74 25.07
C LYS A 316 -0.20 10.14 25.05
N GLN A 317 -0.63 11.03 24.15
CA GLN A 317 -0.16 12.41 24.12
C GLN A 317 -0.59 13.22 25.34
N LYS A 318 -1.80 12.99 25.88
CA LYS A 318 -2.26 13.60 27.14
C LYS A 318 -1.41 13.14 28.34
N GLU A 319 -0.88 11.91 28.30
CA GLU A 319 0.03 11.38 29.32
C GLU A 319 1.46 11.97 29.20
N LEU A 320 2.02 11.96 27.98
CA LEU A 320 3.43 12.29 27.73
C LEU A 320 3.69 13.79 27.53
N GLN A 321 2.69 14.54 27.04
CA GLN A 321 2.75 15.97 26.72
C GLN A 321 3.97 16.34 25.85
N LEU A 322 4.29 15.52 24.85
CA LEU A 322 5.42 15.77 23.97
C LEU A 322 5.20 17.03 23.09
N PRO A 323 6.28 17.80 22.81
CA PRO A 323 6.17 19.07 22.06
C PRO A 323 6.03 18.82 20.55
N ILE A 324 4.83 18.48 20.08
CA ILE A 324 4.54 18.34 18.65
C ILE A 324 4.50 19.74 18.02
N LYS A 325 5.52 20.10 17.23
CA LYS A 325 5.69 21.43 16.65
C LYS A 325 5.64 21.47 15.14
N THR A 326 5.94 20.33 14.48
CA THR A 326 6.10 20.25 13.02
C THR A 326 4.94 19.58 12.31
N ALA A 327 4.17 18.75 13.02
CA ALA A 327 3.00 18.10 12.45
C ALA A 327 1.89 19.13 12.18
N GLU A 328 1.43 19.17 10.95
CA GLU A 328 0.40 20.12 10.50
C GLU A 328 -0.85 19.41 10.00
N ILE A 329 -0.69 18.23 9.41
CA ILE A 329 -1.77 17.50 8.74
C ILE A 329 -1.97 16.14 9.41
N GLY A 330 -3.22 15.84 9.74
CA GLY A 330 -3.68 14.49 10.07
C GLY A 330 -4.47 13.90 8.90
N VAL A 331 -4.22 12.64 8.54
CA VAL A 331 -5.00 11.93 7.53
C VAL A 331 -5.60 10.68 8.17
N THR A 332 -6.92 10.57 8.13
CA THR A 332 -7.65 9.43 8.71
C THR A 332 -8.54 8.75 7.69
N GLY A 333 -8.71 7.44 7.82
CA GLY A 333 -9.56 6.63 6.95
C GLY A 333 -9.59 5.18 7.39
N GLY A 334 -10.32 4.35 6.63
CA GLY A 334 -10.52 2.94 6.92
C GLY A 334 -11.69 2.64 7.87
N ALA A 335 -12.25 3.66 8.51
CA ALA A 335 -13.48 3.61 9.28
C ALA A 335 -14.06 5.02 9.40
N GLN A 336 -15.33 5.11 9.80
CA GLN A 336 -15.95 6.40 10.08
C GLN A 336 -15.29 7.08 11.28
N CYS A 337 -14.98 8.36 11.14
CA CYS A 337 -14.44 9.19 12.21
C CYS A 337 -15.52 10.14 12.72
N SER A 338 -15.77 10.16 14.04
CA SER A 338 -16.78 11.04 14.61
C SER A 338 -16.30 12.50 14.59
N PRO A 339 -17.22 13.49 14.50
CA PRO A 339 -16.89 14.91 14.60
C PRO A 339 -16.08 15.25 15.87
N HIS A 340 -16.45 14.67 17.00
CA HIS A 340 -15.74 14.86 18.25
C HIS A 340 -14.27 14.39 18.16
N LEU A 341 -14.04 13.19 17.59
CA LEU A 341 -12.69 12.66 17.45
C LEU A 341 -11.84 13.51 16.50
N LEU A 342 -12.41 13.99 15.38
CA LEU A 342 -11.68 14.87 14.45
C LEU A 342 -11.21 16.15 15.14
N LYS A 343 -12.05 16.73 16.00
CA LYS A 343 -11.68 17.90 16.79
C LYS A 343 -10.58 17.56 17.80
N GLU A 344 -10.70 16.47 18.55
CA GLU A 344 -9.66 16.04 19.49
C GLU A 344 -8.32 15.76 18.80
N ILE A 345 -8.32 15.12 17.62
CA ILE A 345 -7.10 14.89 16.83
C ILE A 345 -6.40 16.23 16.55
N LYS A 346 -7.15 17.21 16.07
CA LYS A 346 -6.65 18.54 15.74
C LYS A 346 -6.07 19.25 16.97
N ASP A 347 -6.84 19.30 18.06
CA ASP A 347 -6.50 20.08 19.25
C ASP A 347 -5.35 19.43 20.04
N VAL A 348 -5.39 18.12 20.30
CA VAL A 348 -4.43 17.41 21.16
C VAL A 348 -3.08 17.17 20.44
N LEU A 349 -3.11 16.91 19.13
CA LEU A 349 -1.89 16.72 18.35
C LEU A 349 -1.39 18.02 17.71
N ASN A 350 -2.02 19.17 18.02
CA ASN A 350 -1.66 20.50 17.51
C ASN A 350 -1.60 20.57 15.98
N LEU A 351 -2.59 19.98 15.30
CA LEU A 351 -2.65 19.93 13.84
C LEU A 351 -3.43 21.13 13.29
N LYS A 352 -3.01 21.65 12.14
CA LYS A 352 -3.73 22.69 11.41
C LYS A 352 -4.98 22.13 10.72
N LYS A 353 -4.87 20.90 10.18
CA LYS A 353 -5.91 20.26 9.38
C LYS A 353 -5.99 18.76 9.66
N VAL A 354 -7.20 18.22 9.68
CA VAL A 354 -7.45 16.78 9.66
C VAL A 354 -8.28 16.44 8.44
N LYS A 355 -7.90 15.43 7.69
CA LYS A 355 -8.52 15.02 6.42
C LYS A 355 -9.08 13.63 6.51
N ASN A 356 -10.24 13.43 5.88
CA ASN A 356 -10.82 12.12 5.68
C ASN A 356 -10.49 11.55 4.31
N VAL A 357 -10.20 10.25 4.25
CA VAL A 357 -10.09 9.48 3.02
C VAL A 357 -11.02 8.28 3.07
N PHE A 358 -11.69 8.00 1.96
CA PHE A 358 -12.58 6.85 1.81
C PHE A 358 -12.16 6.01 0.62
N GLY A 359 -12.22 4.70 0.82
CA GLY A 359 -11.95 3.71 -0.20
C GLY A 359 -11.87 2.29 0.35
N MET A 360 -11.44 1.37 -0.49
CA MET A 360 -11.29 -0.04 -0.15
C MET A 360 -10.16 -0.65 -0.99
N THR A 361 -9.73 -1.85 -0.64
CA THR A 361 -8.60 -2.52 -1.30
C THR A 361 -8.86 -2.73 -2.79
N GLU A 362 -10.08 -3.10 -3.15
CA GLU A 362 -10.53 -3.30 -4.53
C GLU A 362 -10.55 -2.00 -5.36
N LEU A 363 -10.46 -0.86 -4.70
CA LEU A 363 -10.34 0.48 -5.28
C LEU A 363 -8.94 1.09 -5.10
N THR A 364 -7.93 0.26 -4.82
CA THR A 364 -6.52 0.68 -4.66
C THR A 364 -6.33 1.71 -3.53
N ALA A 365 -7.11 1.65 -2.49
CA ALA A 365 -7.16 2.44 -1.27
C ALA A 365 -8.15 3.60 -1.30
N VAL A 366 -7.91 4.68 -2.04
CA VAL A 366 -8.68 5.94 -1.89
C VAL A 366 -9.39 6.31 -3.18
N VAL A 367 -10.67 6.66 -3.08
CA VAL A 367 -11.46 7.20 -4.20
C VAL A 367 -12.15 8.52 -3.86
N PHE A 368 -12.42 8.78 -2.59
CA PHE A 368 -12.89 10.08 -2.10
C PHE A 368 -11.96 10.63 -1.03
N GLN A 369 -11.83 11.94 -1.00
CA GLN A 369 -10.95 12.61 -0.07
C GLN A 369 -11.39 14.05 0.15
N THR A 370 -11.35 14.52 1.41
CA THR A 370 -11.53 15.95 1.70
C THR A 370 -10.34 16.77 1.21
N MET A 371 -10.58 18.01 0.80
CA MET A 371 -9.57 18.93 0.27
C MET A 371 -8.91 19.73 1.40
N MET A 372 -7.76 20.35 1.11
CA MET A 372 -7.05 21.19 2.10
C MET A 372 -7.82 22.45 2.46
N ASP A 373 -8.60 22.99 1.54
CA ASP A 373 -9.42 24.18 1.69
C ASP A 373 -10.88 23.91 2.13
N ASP A 374 -11.27 22.64 2.28
CA ASP A 374 -12.60 22.29 2.80
C ASP A 374 -12.80 22.86 4.22
N ASP A 375 -13.99 23.38 4.46
CA ASP A 375 -14.43 23.81 5.79
C ASP A 375 -14.66 22.63 6.74
N GLU A 376 -14.82 22.92 8.02
CA GLU A 376 -15.04 21.89 9.04
C GLU A 376 -16.32 21.09 8.78
N ASP A 377 -17.38 21.70 8.29
CA ASP A 377 -18.68 21.03 8.05
C ASP A 377 -18.53 19.93 6.98
N LYS A 378 -17.86 20.21 5.88
CA LYS A 378 -17.58 19.20 4.84
C LYS A 378 -16.70 18.08 5.36
N ILE A 379 -15.66 18.38 6.14
CA ILE A 379 -14.75 17.37 6.70
C ILE A 379 -15.50 16.44 7.68
N LEU A 380 -16.42 17.02 8.47
CA LEU A 380 -17.16 16.29 9.48
C LEU A 380 -18.29 15.41 8.91
N ASN A 381 -18.94 15.88 7.84
CA ASN A 381 -20.18 15.29 7.35
C ASN A 381 -20.04 14.57 6.00
N THR A 382 -18.85 14.61 5.37
CA THR A 382 -18.64 13.96 4.08
C THR A 382 -17.32 13.20 4.02
N VAL A 383 -17.17 12.35 3.01
CA VAL A 383 -15.90 11.71 2.65
C VAL A 383 -15.09 12.53 1.62
N GLY A 384 -15.56 13.74 1.31
CA GLY A 384 -14.94 14.67 0.38
C GLY A 384 -15.28 14.40 -1.09
N LEU A 385 -14.38 14.81 -1.97
CA LEU A 385 -14.57 14.77 -3.41
C LEU A 385 -13.99 13.50 -4.03
N LEU A 386 -14.66 13.01 -5.07
CA LEU A 386 -14.16 11.92 -5.92
C LEU A 386 -12.78 12.31 -6.50
N HIS A 387 -11.85 11.35 -6.57
CA HIS A 387 -10.55 11.57 -7.20
C HIS A 387 -10.68 11.83 -8.71
N ASP A 388 -9.71 12.55 -9.24
CA ASP A 388 -9.59 12.88 -10.65
C ASP A 388 -9.63 11.62 -11.51
N HIS A 389 -10.25 11.69 -12.68
CA HIS A 389 -10.40 10.60 -13.66
C HIS A 389 -11.17 9.37 -13.17
N LEU A 390 -11.94 9.51 -12.09
CA LEU A 390 -12.86 8.48 -11.65
C LEU A 390 -14.31 8.87 -11.94
N GLU A 391 -15.13 7.85 -12.06
CA GLU A 391 -16.58 7.97 -12.14
C GLU A 391 -17.19 7.29 -10.91
N ALA A 392 -18.21 7.91 -10.35
CA ALA A 392 -19.01 7.37 -9.26
C ALA A 392 -20.50 7.45 -9.60
N LYS A 393 -21.26 6.46 -9.19
CA LYS A 393 -22.73 6.48 -9.20
C LYS A 393 -23.28 5.76 -7.98
N VAL A 394 -24.49 6.13 -7.59
CA VAL A 394 -25.26 5.41 -6.58
C VAL A 394 -26.47 4.76 -7.26
N ILE A 395 -26.70 3.47 -7.01
CA ILE A 395 -27.75 2.69 -7.65
C ILE A 395 -28.70 2.06 -6.64
N ASP A 396 -29.94 1.84 -7.08
CA ASP A 396 -30.95 1.03 -6.36
C ASP A 396 -30.71 -0.49 -6.58
N LEU A 397 -31.61 -1.30 -5.99
CA LEU A 397 -31.55 -2.76 -6.10
C LEU A 397 -31.79 -3.28 -7.54
N ASP A 398 -32.43 -2.47 -8.41
CA ASP A 398 -32.69 -2.79 -9.80
C ASP A 398 -31.51 -2.33 -10.73
N GLY A 399 -30.49 -1.68 -10.15
CA GLY A 399 -29.30 -1.19 -10.88
C GLY A 399 -29.51 0.19 -11.53
N ASN A 400 -30.61 0.88 -11.25
CA ASN A 400 -30.87 2.22 -11.76
C ASN A 400 -30.17 3.26 -10.91
N THR A 401 -29.61 4.31 -11.54
CA THR A 401 -29.01 5.43 -10.79
C THR A 401 -30.09 6.21 -10.07
N VAL A 402 -29.95 6.34 -8.75
CA VAL A 402 -30.91 7.06 -7.89
C VAL A 402 -30.76 8.58 -8.01
N PRO A 403 -31.79 9.37 -7.63
CA PRO A 403 -31.66 10.83 -7.47
C PRO A 403 -30.66 11.21 -6.39
N PHE A 404 -30.17 12.47 -6.41
CA PHE A 404 -29.38 12.99 -5.30
C PHE A 404 -30.17 12.99 -3.98
N GLY A 405 -29.50 12.56 -2.90
CA GLY A 405 -30.09 12.47 -1.56
C GLY A 405 -30.75 11.13 -1.24
N GLU A 406 -30.94 10.27 -2.24
CA GLU A 406 -31.47 8.92 -2.04
C GLU A 406 -30.33 7.93 -1.74
N PRO A 407 -30.50 7.03 -0.77
CA PRO A 407 -29.51 6.00 -0.45
C PRO A 407 -29.49 4.90 -1.53
N GLY A 408 -28.32 4.27 -1.69
CA GLY A 408 -28.13 3.14 -2.60
C GLY A 408 -26.71 2.61 -2.55
N GLU A 409 -26.41 1.64 -3.41
CA GLU A 409 -25.07 1.07 -3.54
C GLU A 409 -24.16 2.01 -4.33
N LEU A 410 -22.99 2.32 -3.75
CA LEU A 410 -21.94 3.08 -4.43
C LEU A 410 -21.24 2.19 -5.45
N CYS A 411 -21.13 2.67 -6.70
CA CYS A 411 -20.35 2.03 -7.74
C CYS A 411 -19.27 2.99 -8.24
N ILE A 412 -18.06 2.46 -8.45
CA ILE A 412 -16.89 3.23 -8.92
C ILE A 412 -16.33 2.64 -10.20
N ARG A 413 -15.89 3.51 -11.13
CA ARG A 413 -15.19 3.13 -12.35
C ARG A 413 -13.98 4.04 -12.58
N GLY A 414 -12.90 3.47 -13.11
CA GLY A 414 -11.71 4.20 -13.52
C GLY A 414 -10.42 3.48 -13.13
N TYR A 415 -9.31 4.21 -13.15
CA TYR A 415 -7.97 3.68 -12.97
C TYR A 415 -7.74 3.01 -11.59
N SER A 416 -8.52 3.35 -10.57
CA SER A 416 -8.37 2.82 -9.22
C SER A 416 -8.94 1.41 -9.04
N VAL A 417 -9.81 0.96 -9.98
CA VAL A 417 -10.48 -0.34 -9.88
C VAL A 417 -9.50 -1.49 -10.07
N MET A 418 -9.49 -2.43 -9.15
CA MET A 418 -8.66 -3.65 -9.20
C MET A 418 -8.76 -4.38 -10.53
N MET A 419 -7.75 -5.19 -10.86
CA MET A 419 -7.79 -6.02 -12.04
C MET A 419 -8.85 -7.13 -11.92
N HIS A 420 -8.76 -7.94 -10.85
CA HIS A 420 -9.68 -9.02 -10.49
C HIS A 420 -9.30 -9.61 -9.13
N TYR A 421 -10.08 -10.55 -8.61
CA TYR A 421 -9.65 -11.45 -7.55
C TYR A 421 -8.92 -12.66 -8.15
N LEU A 422 -7.69 -12.92 -7.71
CA LEU A 422 -6.87 -14.01 -8.24
C LEU A 422 -7.49 -15.38 -7.91
N ASN A 423 -7.66 -16.21 -8.95
CA ASN A 423 -8.26 -17.55 -8.85
C ASN A 423 -9.67 -17.55 -8.19
N ASP A 424 -10.47 -16.50 -8.51
CA ASP A 424 -11.85 -16.36 -8.04
C ASP A 424 -12.69 -15.58 -9.07
N GLU A 425 -13.00 -16.23 -10.20
CA GLU A 425 -13.78 -15.61 -11.29
C GLU A 425 -15.22 -15.31 -10.87
N ALA A 426 -15.83 -16.18 -10.07
CA ALA A 426 -17.21 -16.00 -9.62
C ALA A 426 -17.35 -14.70 -8.83
N LYS A 427 -16.48 -14.50 -7.83
CA LYS A 427 -16.49 -13.30 -7.02
C LYS A 427 -16.05 -12.06 -7.80
N THR A 428 -15.15 -12.22 -8.77
CA THR A 428 -14.78 -11.13 -9.67
C THR A 428 -15.99 -10.64 -10.49
N LYS A 429 -16.76 -11.55 -11.09
CA LYS A 429 -17.98 -11.22 -11.88
C LYS A 429 -19.09 -10.63 -11.03
N GLU A 430 -19.22 -11.03 -9.77
CA GLU A 430 -20.16 -10.44 -8.80
C GLU A 430 -19.79 -8.99 -8.46
N THR A 431 -18.48 -8.72 -8.27
CA THR A 431 -17.98 -7.43 -7.83
C THR A 431 -17.75 -6.44 -8.98
N LEU A 432 -17.35 -6.93 -10.16
CA LEU A 432 -17.04 -6.11 -11.34
C LEU A 432 -18.02 -6.40 -12.48
N SER A 433 -18.79 -5.38 -12.87
CA SER A 433 -19.64 -5.46 -14.06
C SER A 433 -18.81 -5.58 -15.34
N PRO A 434 -19.41 -6.04 -16.47
CA PRO A 434 -18.73 -6.08 -17.77
C PRO A 434 -18.18 -4.72 -18.23
N CYS A 435 -18.83 -3.62 -17.84
CA CYS A 435 -18.39 -2.24 -18.12
C CYS A 435 -17.42 -1.69 -17.07
N ARG A 436 -16.83 -2.57 -16.22
CA ARG A 436 -15.83 -2.22 -15.21
C ARG A 436 -16.32 -1.30 -14.10
N TRP A 437 -17.61 -1.26 -13.81
CA TRP A 437 -18.11 -0.72 -12.56
C TRP A 437 -17.81 -1.69 -11.42
N LEU A 438 -17.18 -1.20 -10.39
CA LEU A 438 -17.02 -1.95 -9.14
C LEU A 438 -18.19 -1.64 -8.23
N HIS A 439 -18.87 -2.69 -7.77
CA HIS A 439 -19.93 -2.67 -6.77
C HIS A 439 -19.30 -2.77 -5.38
N THR A 440 -19.59 -1.81 -4.50
CA THR A 440 -18.95 -1.75 -3.18
C THR A 440 -19.61 -2.65 -2.14
N GLY A 441 -20.86 -3.06 -2.37
CA GLY A 441 -21.67 -3.91 -1.49
C GLY A 441 -22.54 -3.16 -0.51
#